data_5398cbdeb60bf7594fe50d0599717b46
#
_entry.id   5398cbdeb60bf7594fe50d0599717b46
#
_cell.length_a   1.000
_cell.length_b   1.000
_cell.length_c   1.000
_cell.angle_alpha   90.00
_cell.angle_beta   90.00
_cell.angle_gamma   90.00
#
_symmetry.space_group_name_H-M   'P 1'
#
loop_
_entity.id
_entity.type
_entity.pdbx_description
1 polymer ?
#
loop_
_entity_poly.entity_id
_entity_poly.type
_entity_poly.pdbx_seq_one_letter_code
_entity_poly.pdbx_strand_id
1 'polypeptide(L)'
;GDKDYEIGKFKIRTCITDHNNSGLSNFVTIFQIDCGDDTGNFVFMHVGDSNFKPEQYTNIAPHVNVLIPRYAPNALTENNILGTGAGQVQPDYVLLSHILEMAHAGVDASRWSLDMALERASKINCDQTYVPMWGEKMVWKNGKLN
;
A
#
# COMPACT_ATOMS: atom_id res chain seq x y z
N GLY A 1 10.74 13.63 -7.62
CA GLY A 1 11.51 12.41 -7.86
C GLY A 1 11.65 11.60 -6.59
N ASP A 2 12.29 10.48 -6.72
CA ASP A 2 12.60 9.59 -5.61
C ASP A 2 13.52 10.32 -4.63
N LYS A 3 13.11 10.42 -3.39
CA LYS A 3 13.80 11.27 -2.42
C LYS A 3 13.52 10.84 -0.99
N ASP A 4 14.51 11.08 -0.12
CA ASP A 4 14.38 10.95 1.32
C ASP A 4 14.11 12.31 1.95
N TYR A 5 13.25 12.31 2.98
CA TYR A 5 12.94 13.46 3.80
C TYR A 5 13.03 13.07 5.27
N GLU A 6 13.40 14.04 6.10
CA GLU A 6 13.30 13.93 7.55
C GLU A 6 12.44 15.06 8.07
N ILE A 7 11.38 14.72 8.80
CA ILE A 7 10.46 15.67 9.41
C ILE A 7 10.30 15.31 10.89
N GLY A 8 11.02 16.01 11.74
CA GLY A 8 11.11 15.65 13.16
C GLY A 8 11.71 14.24 13.29
N LYS A 9 10.97 13.31 13.89
CA LYS A 9 11.39 11.91 14.05
C LYS A 9 11.07 11.01 12.86
N PHE A 10 10.28 11.49 11.91
CA PHE A 10 9.84 10.70 10.77
C PHE A 10 10.89 10.69 9.67
N LYS A 11 11.24 9.50 9.20
CA LYS A 11 12.05 9.31 7.99
C LYS A 11 11.12 8.85 6.87
N ILE A 12 11.09 9.60 5.79
CA ILE A 12 10.13 9.39 4.70
C ILE A 12 10.91 9.11 3.42
N ARG A 13 10.61 7.99 2.80
CA ARG A 13 11.08 7.66 1.44
C ARG A 13 9.94 7.85 0.46
N THR A 14 10.26 8.39 -0.71
CA THR A 14 9.27 8.56 -1.77
C THR A 14 9.75 7.98 -3.08
N CYS A 15 8.83 7.41 -3.86
CA CYS A 15 9.03 7.12 -5.26
C CYS A 15 7.90 7.74 -6.09
N ILE A 16 8.21 8.11 -7.32
CA ILE A 16 7.21 8.54 -8.29
C ILE A 16 6.90 7.37 -9.21
N THR A 17 5.62 7.05 -9.33
CA THR A 17 5.13 5.93 -10.11
C THR A 17 4.05 6.37 -11.10
N ASP A 18 3.73 5.50 -12.05
CA ASP A 18 2.60 5.70 -12.94
C ASP A 18 1.28 5.41 -12.20
N HIS A 19 0.23 6.06 -12.64
CA HIS A 19 -1.12 5.69 -12.25
C HIS A 19 -1.54 4.41 -13.00
N ASN A 20 -2.22 3.51 -12.31
CA ASN A 20 -2.63 2.25 -12.89
C ASN A 20 -3.70 2.46 -13.99
N ASN A 21 -3.49 1.84 -15.16
CA ASN A 21 -4.44 1.76 -16.27
C ASN A 21 -4.92 3.09 -16.88
N SER A 22 -4.33 4.22 -16.55
CA SER A 22 -4.78 5.51 -17.03
C SER A 22 -3.86 6.17 -18.06
N GLY A 23 -2.69 5.58 -18.34
CA GLY A 23 -1.67 6.19 -19.20
C GLY A 23 -1.01 7.43 -18.58
N LEU A 24 -1.25 7.71 -17.30
CA LEU A 24 -0.62 8.82 -16.58
C LEU A 24 0.72 8.36 -16.00
N SER A 25 1.81 8.83 -16.62
CA SER A 25 3.17 8.55 -16.19
C SER A 25 3.64 9.56 -15.15
N ASN A 26 4.44 9.09 -14.18
CA ASN A 26 5.04 9.92 -13.12
C ASN A 26 3.99 10.74 -12.34
N PHE A 27 2.84 10.17 -12.08
CA PHE A 27 1.69 10.86 -11.54
C PHE A 27 1.43 10.58 -10.06
N VAL A 28 1.79 9.39 -9.58
CA VAL A 28 1.53 8.97 -8.20
C VAL A 28 2.81 9.01 -7.38
N THR A 29 2.76 9.66 -6.23
CA THR A 29 3.83 9.57 -5.22
C THR A 29 3.44 8.52 -4.19
N ILE A 30 4.28 7.52 -4.02
CA ILE A 30 4.17 6.58 -2.91
C ILE A 30 5.03 7.06 -1.74
N PHE A 31 4.62 6.68 -0.53
CA PHE A 31 5.30 7.05 0.71
C PHE A 31 5.60 5.81 1.53
N GLN A 32 6.84 5.67 1.97
CA GLN A 32 7.23 4.76 3.03
C GLN A 32 7.74 5.58 4.21
N ILE A 33 7.11 5.43 5.36
CA ILE A 33 7.33 6.28 6.53
C ILE A 33 7.76 5.43 7.72
N ASP A 34 8.96 5.69 8.21
CA ASP A 34 9.46 5.21 9.49
C ASP A 34 9.07 6.23 10.57
N CYS A 35 8.30 5.78 11.55
CA CYS A 35 7.75 6.61 12.61
C CYS A 35 8.70 6.82 13.80
N GLY A 36 9.90 6.22 13.76
CA GLY A 36 10.95 6.39 14.75
C GLY A 36 10.89 5.40 15.93
N ASP A 37 11.94 5.43 16.72
CA ASP A 37 12.23 4.43 17.76
C ASP A 37 11.18 4.37 18.87
N ASP A 38 10.55 5.50 19.21
CA ASP A 38 9.50 5.58 20.23
C ASP A 38 8.21 4.82 19.86
N THR A 39 8.07 4.44 18.59
CA THR A 39 6.99 3.58 18.09
C THR A 39 7.39 2.11 17.97
N GLY A 40 8.62 1.76 18.35
CA GLY A 40 9.22 0.45 18.09
C GLY A 40 9.60 0.25 16.63
N ASN A 41 10.08 1.30 15.98
CA ASN A 41 10.46 1.33 14.57
C ASN A 41 9.31 0.93 13.63
N PHE A 42 8.11 1.44 13.91
CA PHE A 42 6.96 1.20 13.05
C PHE A 42 7.14 1.85 11.69
N VAL A 43 7.10 1.04 10.65
CA VAL A 43 7.20 1.48 9.26
C VAL A 43 5.92 1.13 8.52
N PHE A 44 5.33 2.12 7.86
CA PHE A 44 4.22 1.85 6.95
C PHE A 44 4.48 2.42 5.56
N MET A 45 3.82 1.83 4.57
CA MET A 45 3.93 2.25 3.17
C MET A 45 2.55 2.43 2.57
N HIS A 46 2.29 3.61 2.03
CA HIS A 46 1.07 3.92 1.29
C HIS A 46 1.39 4.08 -0.18
N VAL A 47 0.74 3.32 -1.03
CA VAL A 47 1.06 3.29 -2.47
C VAL A 47 0.09 4.10 -3.34
N GLY A 48 -0.95 4.72 -2.74
CA GLY A 48 -1.93 5.49 -3.50
C GLY A 48 -2.49 4.68 -4.69
N ASP A 49 -2.67 5.32 -5.81
CA ASP A 49 -3.14 4.72 -7.07
C ASP A 49 -2.03 4.18 -7.98
N SER A 50 -0.91 3.79 -7.39
CA SER A 50 0.24 3.24 -8.11
C SER A 50 -0.10 1.99 -8.93
N ASN A 51 0.66 1.79 -9.98
CA ASN A 51 0.52 0.66 -10.92
C ASN A 51 1.10 -0.67 -10.44
N PHE A 52 1.74 -0.75 -9.28
CA PHE A 52 2.41 -1.94 -8.74
C PHE A 52 3.54 -2.51 -9.61
N LYS A 53 4.27 -1.67 -10.32
CA LYS A 53 5.45 -2.07 -11.10
C LYS A 53 6.72 -1.96 -10.25
N PRO A 54 7.37 -3.08 -9.87
CA PRO A 54 8.53 -3.04 -8.96
C PRO A 54 9.67 -2.15 -9.46
N GLU A 55 9.85 -2.05 -10.76
CA GLU A 55 10.90 -1.22 -11.37
C GLU A 55 10.73 0.28 -11.08
N GLN A 56 9.57 0.71 -10.63
CA GLN A 56 9.28 2.09 -10.25
C GLN A 56 9.39 2.34 -8.74
N TYR A 57 9.56 1.30 -7.94
CA TYR A 57 9.71 1.37 -6.49
C TYR A 57 11.19 1.38 -6.10
N THR A 58 11.91 2.40 -6.59
CA THR A 58 13.37 2.46 -6.57
C THR A 58 13.95 2.93 -5.24
N ASN A 59 13.15 3.60 -4.40
CA ASN A 59 13.58 4.16 -3.11
C ASN A 59 12.70 3.67 -1.95
N ILE A 60 12.73 2.38 -1.69
CA ILE A 60 11.99 1.75 -0.59
C ILE A 60 12.90 0.83 0.23
N ALA A 61 12.60 0.66 1.52
CA ALA A 61 13.15 -0.42 2.31
C ALA A 61 12.32 -1.70 2.09
N PRO A 62 12.96 -2.88 2.11
CA PRO A 62 12.30 -4.13 1.71
C PRO A 62 11.28 -4.64 2.72
N HIS A 63 11.30 -4.19 3.98
CA HIS A 63 10.35 -4.59 5.01
C HIS A 63 9.52 -3.40 5.48
N VAL A 64 8.22 -3.63 5.66
CA VAL A 64 7.29 -2.68 6.27
C VAL A 64 6.35 -3.41 7.23
N ASN A 65 6.00 -2.78 8.33
CA ASN A 65 5.01 -3.38 9.23
C ASN A 65 3.61 -3.34 8.61
N VAL A 66 3.25 -2.23 7.95
CA VAL A 66 1.95 -2.11 7.31
C VAL A 66 2.09 -1.61 5.88
N LEU A 67 1.58 -2.38 4.92
CA LEU A 67 1.40 -1.96 3.54
C LEU A 67 -0.06 -1.55 3.32
N ILE A 68 -0.27 -0.35 2.76
CA ILE A 68 -1.59 0.20 2.42
C ILE A 68 -1.68 0.33 0.90
N PRO A 69 -2.02 -0.74 0.20
CA PRO A 69 -2.23 -0.72 -1.24
C PRO A 69 -3.67 -0.30 -1.55
N ARG A 70 -3.85 0.24 -2.75
CA ARG A 70 -5.21 0.37 -3.26
C ARG A 70 -5.81 -1.00 -3.55
N TYR A 71 -7.12 -1.11 -3.44
CA TYR A 71 -7.85 -2.18 -4.07
C TYR A 71 -7.66 -2.08 -5.59
N ALA A 72 -7.16 -3.12 -6.22
CA ALA A 72 -6.93 -3.14 -7.65
C ALA A 72 -7.59 -4.37 -8.30
N PRO A 73 -8.07 -4.24 -9.56
CA PRO A 73 -8.51 -5.39 -10.35
C PRO A 73 -7.43 -6.48 -10.44
N ASN A 74 -6.18 -6.08 -10.48
CA ASN A 74 -5.03 -6.98 -10.43
C ASN A 74 -4.58 -7.09 -8.98
N ALA A 75 -4.81 -8.23 -8.36
CA ALA A 75 -4.40 -8.48 -6.99
C ALA A 75 -2.91 -8.22 -6.78
N LEU A 76 -2.57 -7.77 -5.57
CA LEU A 76 -1.20 -7.82 -5.08
C LEU A 76 -0.72 -9.28 -5.12
N THR A 77 0.32 -9.54 -5.87
CA THR A 77 0.90 -10.86 -6.02
C THR A 77 2.41 -10.79 -5.86
N GLU A 78 3.04 -11.95 -5.69
CA GLU A 78 4.49 -12.09 -5.68
C GLU A 78 5.16 -11.68 -7.01
N ASN A 79 4.37 -11.50 -8.06
CA ASN A 79 4.85 -11.03 -9.36
C ASN A 79 4.85 -9.51 -9.51
N ASN A 80 4.44 -8.78 -8.48
CA ASN A 80 4.47 -7.31 -8.45
C ASN A 80 5.24 -6.79 -7.23
N ILE A 81 4.64 -6.00 -6.35
CA ILE A 81 5.36 -5.36 -5.24
C ILE A 81 5.51 -6.22 -3.98
N LEU A 82 4.95 -7.43 -3.92
CA LEU A 82 5.19 -8.35 -2.80
C LEU A 82 6.36 -9.27 -3.09
N GLY A 83 7.30 -9.37 -2.16
CA GLY A 83 8.43 -10.29 -2.27
C GLY A 83 9.75 -9.71 -1.75
N THR A 84 10.85 -10.34 -2.18
CA THR A 84 12.21 -10.01 -1.73
C THR A 84 13.09 -9.41 -2.83
N GLY A 85 12.53 -9.22 -4.02
CA GLY A 85 13.24 -8.65 -5.16
C GLY A 85 13.40 -7.13 -5.07
N ALA A 86 14.14 -6.56 -6.00
CA ALA A 86 14.26 -5.11 -6.13
C ALA A 86 12.88 -4.49 -6.40
N GLY A 87 12.54 -3.43 -5.66
CA GLY A 87 11.24 -2.78 -5.75
C GLY A 87 10.09 -3.56 -5.12
N GLN A 88 10.38 -4.63 -4.39
CA GLN A 88 9.38 -5.41 -3.66
C GLN A 88 9.49 -5.20 -2.15
N VAL A 89 8.40 -5.44 -1.45
CA VAL A 89 8.32 -5.34 0.01
C VAL A 89 7.73 -6.60 0.63
N GLN A 90 8.14 -6.87 1.87
CA GLN A 90 7.57 -7.89 2.75
C GLN A 90 6.82 -7.19 3.87
N PRO A 91 5.49 -7.09 3.80
CA PRO A 91 4.68 -6.51 4.87
C PRO A 91 4.36 -7.55 5.95
N ASP A 92 4.27 -7.10 7.23
CA ASP A 92 3.67 -7.89 8.29
C ASP A 92 2.14 -7.88 8.18
N TYR A 93 1.59 -6.73 7.76
CA TYR A 93 0.15 -6.49 7.61
C TYR A 93 -0.16 -5.82 6.27
N VAL A 94 -1.28 -6.17 5.66
CA VAL A 94 -1.81 -5.48 4.49
C VAL A 94 -3.18 -4.89 4.84
N LEU A 95 -3.35 -3.60 4.64
CA LEU A 95 -4.63 -2.90 4.78
C LEU A 95 -5.09 -2.40 3.42
N LEU A 96 -6.10 -3.02 2.83
CA LEU A 96 -6.62 -2.59 1.54
C LEU A 96 -7.28 -1.22 1.66
N SER A 97 -6.93 -0.32 0.75
CA SER A 97 -7.53 1.00 0.63
C SER A 97 -8.26 1.18 -0.70
N HIS A 98 -8.87 2.34 -0.93
CA HIS A 98 -9.60 2.67 -2.15
C HIS A 98 -10.78 1.73 -2.43
N ILE A 99 -11.48 1.35 -1.35
CA ILE A 99 -12.62 0.46 -1.37
C ILE A 99 -13.89 1.30 -1.51
N LEU A 100 -14.88 0.79 -2.23
CA LEU A 100 -16.19 1.45 -2.37
C LEU A 100 -16.10 2.86 -2.98
N GLU A 101 -15.36 3.01 -4.05
CA GLU A 101 -15.37 4.26 -4.80
C GLU A 101 -16.76 4.49 -5.42
N MET A 102 -17.51 5.39 -4.81
CA MET A 102 -18.85 5.73 -5.26
C MET A 102 -18.78 6.81 -6.36
N ALA A 103 -19.64 6.66 -7.36
CA ALA A 103 -19.82 7.66 -8.42
C ALA A 103 -18.63 7.91 -9.37
N HIS A 104 -17.77 6.94 -9.55
CA HIS A 104 -16.76 7.00 -10.61
C HIS A 104 -17.46 6.81 -11.98
N ALA A 105 -17.52 7.87 -12.78
CA ALA A 105 -18.20 7.81 -14.07
C ALA A 105 -17.60 6.72 -14.98
N GLY A 106 -18.45 5.82 -15.47
CA GLY A 106 -18.06 4.73 -16.36
C GLY A 106 -17.47 3.49 -15.69
N VAL A 107 -17.40 3.44 -14.36
CA VAL A 107 -17.00 2.25 -13.62
C VAL A 107 -18.25 1.52 -13.12
N ASP A 108 -18.34 0.24 -13.39
CA ASP A 108 -19.35 -0.63 -12.81
C ASP A 108 -19.20 -0.64 -11.28
N ALA A 109 -20.22 -0.21 -10.55
CA ALA A 109 -20.20 -0.13 -9.09
C ALA A 109 -19.89 -1.50 -8.42
N SER A 110 -20.20 -2.61 -9.08
CA SER A 110 -19.85 -3.95 -8.61
C SER A 110 -18.35 -4.20 -8.52
N ARG A 111 -17.56 -3.49 -9.32
CA ARG A 111 -16.09 -3.65 -9.35
C ARG A 111 -15.38 -3.10 -8.10
N TRP A 112 -16.09 -2.34 -7.29
CA TRP A 112 -15.58 -1.68 -6.08
C TRP A 112 -16.37 -2.09 -4.83
N SER A 113 -17.04 -3.26 -4.90
CA SER A 113 -17.82 -3.79 -3.80
C SER A 113 -16.93 -4.36 -2.69
N LEU A 114 -17.48 -4.42 -1.48
CA LEU A 114 -16.84 -5.08 -0.35
C LEU A 114 -16.54 -6.56 -0.65
N ASP A 115 -17.45 -7.26 -1.28
CA ASP A 115 -17.28 -8.69 -1.62
C ASP A 115 -16.05 -8.91 -2.51
N MET A 116 -15.84 -8.04 -3.48
CA MET A 116 -14.66 -8.09 -4.34
C MET A 116 -13.39 -7.73 -3.57
N ALA A 117 -13.45 -6.78 -2.66
CA ALA A 117 -12.29 -6.44 -1.81
C ALA A 117 -11.90 -7.62 -0.91
N LEU A 118 -12.87 -8.31 -0.32
CA LEU A 118 -12.65 -9.52 0.47
C LEU A 118 -12.09 -10.67 -0.39
N GLU A 119 -12.64 -10.88 -1.58
CA GLU A 119 -12.11 -11.86 -2.53
C GLU A 119 -10.65 -11.58 -2.89
N ARG A 120 -10.30 -10.31 -3.13
CA ARG A 120 -8.93 -9.91 -3.44
C ARG A 120 -8.01 -10.07 -2.25
N ALA A 121 -8.46 -9.67 -1.06
CA ALA A 121 -7.72 -9.84 0.18
C ALA A 121 -7.34 -11.31 0.42
N SER A 122 -8.25 -12.24 0.16
CA SER A 122 -8.00 -13.67 0.34
C SER A 122 -6.93 -14.26 -0.60
N LYS A 123 -6.56 -13.55 -1.65
CA LYS A 123 -5.54 -13.96 -2.63
C LYS A 123 -4.16 -13.33 -2.37
N ILE A 124 -4.07 -12.44 -1.39
CA ILE A 124 -2.80 -11.81 -1.02
C ILE A 124 -2.00 -12.75 -0.13
N ASN A 125 -0.75 -13.01 -0.50
CA ASN A 125 0.14 -13.86 0.31
C ASN A 125 0.67 -13.09 1.54
N CYS A 126 -0.24 -12.77 2.45
CA CYS A 126 0.03 -12.18 3.75
C CYS A 126 -1.10 -12.60 4.70
N ASP A 127 -0.77 -13.37 5.74
CA ASP A 127 -1.75 -13.91 6.70
C ASP A 127 -2.55 -12.83 7.42
N GLN A 128 -1.98 -11.63 7.54
CA GLN A 128 -2.57 -10.48 8.21
C GLN A 128 -3.08 -9.46 7.18
N THR A 129 -4.01 -9.87 6.33
CA THR A 129 -4.65 -8.99 5.34
C THR A 129 -6.04 -8.58 5.81
N TYR A 130 -6.28 -7.27 5.85
CA TYR A 130 -7.54 -6.68 6.31
C TYR A 130 -8.18 -5.78 5.24
N VAL A 131 -9.50 -5.75 5.26
CA VAL A 131 -10.33 -4.80 4.53
C VAL A 131 -10.98 -3.87 5.55
N PRO A 132 -10.31 -2.76 5.92
CA PRO A 132 -10.84 -1.88 6.96
C PRO A 132 -12.10 -1.16 6.48
N MET A 133 -13.07 -1.01 7.37
CA MET A 133 -14.29 -0.27 7.11
C MET A 133 -14.09 1.23 7.38
N TRP A 134 -14.94 2.06 6.81
CA TRP A 134 -14.90 3.49 7.04
C TRP A 134 -15.10 3.85 8.52
N GLY A 135 -14.17 4.63 9.04
CA GLY A 135 -14.17 5.03 10.45
C GLY A 135 -13.59 3.98 11.40
N GLU A 136 -13.18 2.82 10.91
CA GLU A 136 -12.47 1.83 11.71
C GLU A 136 -11.12 2.37 12.15
N LYS A 137 -10.84 2.27 13.43
CA LYS A 137 -9.56 2.69 14.01
C LYS A 137 -8.68 1.49 14.26
N MET A 138 -7.52 1.48 13.62
CA MET A 138 -6.48 0.49 13.87
C MET A 138 -5.32 1.13 14.63
N VAL A 139 -4.77 0.42 15.59
CA VAL A 139 -3.73 0.93 16.49
C VAL A 139 -2.53 -0.01 16.48
N TRP A 140 -1.35 0.53 16.13
CA TRP A 140 -0.09 -0.18 16.30
C TRP A 140 0.35 -0.11 17.75
N LYS A 141 0.53 -1.26 18.39
CA LYS A 141 0.99 -1.35 19.78
C LYS A 141 1.72 -2.66 20.01
N ASN A 142 2.90 -2.57 20.65
CA ASN A 142 3.71 -3.75 21.01
C ASN A 142 4.00 -4.69 19.82
N GLY A 143 4.33 -4.13 18.65
CA GLY A 143 4.64 -4.89 17.45
C GLY A 143 3.45 -5.53 16.76
N LYS A 144 2.23 -5.11 17.09
CA LYS A 144 0.98 -5.62 16.51
C LYS A 144 0.02 -4.51 16.13
N LEU A 145 -0.72 -4.77 15.07
CA LEU A 145 -1.87 -3.97 14.67
C LEU A 145 -3.15 -4.53 15.33
N ASN A 146 -3.93 -3.64 15.99
CA ASN A 146 -5.15 -3.97 16.72
C ASN A 146 -6.29 -3.04 16.32
#